data_2b6474be45451b6f8cb56bab1ebeb8e4
#
_entry.id   2b6474be45451b6f8cb56bab1ebeb8e4
#
_cell.length_a   1.000
_cell.length_b   1.000
_cell.length_c   1.000
_cell.angle_alpha   90.00
_cell.angle_beta   90.00
_cell.angle_gamma   90.00
#
_symmetry.space_group_name_H-M   'P 1'
#
loop_
_entity.id
_entity.type
_entity.pdbx_description
1 polymer ?
#
loop_
_entity_poly.entity_id
_entity_poly.type
_entity_poly.pdbx_seq_one_letter_code
_entity_poly.pdbx_strand_id
1 'polypeptide(L)'
;MILEKTAFRASEPEDRLAILAVQRRAFGGEAEARLVDSLIDGPVPTISMVADLDGMIVGHILLSQLEGPEKSLALAPLGVDPEWRDFLIGTELTNRAIARARDEGWRSIFVLGDPVYYGRFG
;
A
#
# COMPACT_ATOMS: atom_id res chain seq x y z
N MET A 1 9.17 -16.09 -12.66
CA MET A 1 7.98 -15.23 -12.71
C MET A 1 8.24 -13.96 -11.91
N ILE A 2 7.51 -12.90 -12.21
CA ILE A 2 7.70 -11.59 -11.57
C ILE A 2 7.47 -11.64 -10.06
N LEU A 3 6.42 -12.31 -9.60
CA LEU A 3 6.15 -12.42 -8.16
C LEU A 3 7.28 -13.08 -7.40
N GLU A 4 7.91 -14.09 -7.97
CA GLU A 4 9.01 -14.80 -7.32
C GLU A 4 10.26 -13.93 -7.17
N LYS A 5 10.42 -12.94 -8.06
CA LYS A 5 11.56 -12.01 -8.05
C LYS A 5 11.27 -10.77 -7.24
N THR A 6 10.04 -10.60 -6.76
CA THR A 6 9.60 -9.40 -6.05
C THR A 6 9.65 -9.65 -4.56
N ALA A 7 10.32 -8.77 -3.82
CA ALA A 7 10.30 -8.79 -2.37
C ALA A 7 9.17 -7.88 -1.88
N PHE A 8 8.26 -8.44 -1.09
CA PHE A 8 7.19 -7.69 -0.46
C PHE A 8 7.59 -7.46 0.99
N ARG A 9 7.89 -6.23 1.34
CA ARG A 9 8.48 -5.91 2.63
C ARG A 9 7.95 -4.60 3.19
N ALA A 10 8.15 -4.38 4.48
CA ALA A 10 7.88 -3.08 5.09
C ALA A 10 8.75 -2.02 4.42
N SER A 11 8.20 -0.83 4.24
CA SER A 11 8.98 0.28 3.70
C SER A 11 9.96 0.81 4.73
N GLU A 12 11.04 1.41 4.25
CA GLU A 12 12.05 2.03 5.07
C GLU A 12 12.18 3.51 4.68
N PRO A 13 12.80 4.36 5.52
CA PRO A 13 12.92 5.79 5.21
C PRO A 13 13.56 6.08 3.84
N GLU A 14 14.53 5.27 3.42
CA GLU A 14 15.19 5.43 2.13
C GLU A 14 14.27 5.14 0.94
N ASP A 15 13.14 4.49 1.18
CA ASP A 15 12.17 4.19 0.11
C ASP A 15 11.27 5.37 -0.23
N ARG A 16 11.28 6.44 0.57
CA ARG A 16 10.29 7.51 0.47
C ARG A 16 10.15 8.09 -0.94
N LEU A 17 11.25 8.48 -1.57
CA LEU A 17 11.18 9.08 -2.90
C LEU A 17 10.63 8.11 -3.94
N ALA A 18 11.04 6.85 -3.86
CA ALA A 18 10.54 5.82 -4.78
C ALA A 18 9.05 5.54 -4.56
N ILE A 19 8.60 5.56 -3.31
CA ILE A 19 7.18 5.40 -2.97
C ILE A 19 6.35 6.53 -3.59
N LEU A 20 6.77 7.76 -3.40
CA LEU A 20 6.05 8.90 -3.96
C LEU A 20 6.02 8.84 -5.48
N ALA A 21 7.13 8.44 -6.10
CA ALA A 21 7.21 8.29 -7.55
C ALA A 21 6.27 7.21 -8.07
N VAL A 22 6.20 6.04 -7.42
CA VAL A 22 5.31 4.96 -7.89
C VAL A 22 3.84 5.35 -7.72
N GLN A 23 3.49 6.07 -6.65
CA GLN A 23 2.13 6.55 -6.46
C GLN A 23 1.75 7.56 -7.56
N ARG A 24 2.66 8.47 -7.92
CA ARG A 24 2.41 9.41 -9.02
C ARG A 24 2.18 8.69 -10.34
N ARG A 25 3.01 7.71 -10.66
CA ARG A 25 2.85 6.94 -11.90
C ARG A 25 1.56 6.14 -11.91
N ALA A 26 1.19 5.56 -10.77
CA ALA A 26 0.00 4.74 -10.66
C ALA A 26 -1.29 5.53 -10.88
N PHE A 27 -1.36 6.76 -10.37
CA PHE A 27 -2.58 7.55 -10.38
C PHE A 27 -2.54 8.73 -11.36
N GLY A 28 -1.39 9.01 -11.93
CA GLY A 28 -1.27 10.08 -12.92
C GLY A 28 -1.31 11.49 -12.34
N GLY A 29 -1.10 11.67 -11.04
CA GLY A 29 -1.14 12.98 -10.40
C GLY A 29 -0.49 12.96 -9.02
N GLU A 30 -0.62 14.06 -8.29
CA GLU A 30 0.07 14.28 -7.01
C GLU A 30 -0.75 13.96 -5.76
N ALA A 31 -2.07 13.82 -5.89
CA ALA A 31 -2.94 13.72 -4.72
C ALA A 31 -2.59 12.53 -3.82
N GLU A 32 -2.40 11.36 -4.40
CA GLU A 32 -2.10 10.15 -3.64
C GLU A 32 -0.69 10.21 -3.05
N ALA A 33 0.27 10.75 -3.78
CA ALA A 33 1.63 10.93 -3.27
C ALA A 33 1.65 11.89 -2.07
N ARG A 34 0.90 12.99 -2.14
CA ARG A 34 0.81 13.94 -1.03
C ARG A 34 0.15 13.31 0.20
N LEU A 35 -0.89 12.51 -0.01
CA LEU A 35 -1.56 11.81 1.07
C LEU A 35 -0.60 10.85 1.77
N VAL A 36 0.13 10.05 1.02
CA VAL A 36 1.12 9.12 1.56
C VAL A 36 2.18 9.87 2.37
N ASP A 37 2.75 10.93 1.77
CA ASP A 37 3.81 11.71 2.41
C ASP A 37 3.34 12.29 3.74
N SER A 38 2.14 12.86 3.75
CA SER A 38 1.53 13.43 4.95
C SER A 38 1.27 12.38 6.04
N LEU A 39 0.74 11.22 5.66
CA LEU A 39 0.40 10.19 6.63
C LEU A 39 1.62 9.51 7.23
N ILE A 40 2.66 9.26 6.44
CA ILE A 40 3.89 8.64 6.96
C ILE A 40 4.57 9.54 7.98
N ASP A 41 4.58 10.85 7.73
CA ASP A 41 5.18 11.81 8.67
C ASP A 41 4.25 12.20 9.82
N GLY A 42 2.98 11.82 9.76
CA GLY A 42 2.00 12.21 10.76
C GLY A 42 2.02 11.35 12.01
N PRO A 43 1.21 11.72 13.00
CA PRO A 43 1.21 11.05 14.31
C PRO A 43 0.42 9.74 14.35
N VAL A 44 -0.43 9.47 13.34
CA VAL A 44 -1.25 8.25 13.37
C VAL A 44 -0.42 7.03 12.94
N PRO A 45 -0.65 5.86 13.54
CA PRO A 45 0.00 4.64 13.12
C PRO A 45 -0.31 4.28 11.67
N THR A 46 0.69 3.78 10.95
CA THR A 46 0.52 3.33 9.58
C THR A 46 1.18 1.97 9.38
N ILE A 47 0.70 1.25 8.37
CA ILE A 47 1.39 0.09 7.81
C ILE A 47 1.72 0.48 6.38
N SER A 48 3.01 0.49 6.04
CA SER A 48 3.51 0.86 4.72
C SER A 48 4.36 -0.27 4.18
N MET A 49 3.96 -0.81 3.03
CA MET A 49 4.68 -1.93 2.41
C MET A 49 4.96 -1.63 0.95
N VAL A 50 6.09 -2.14 0.48
CA VAL A 50 6.52 -1.95 -0.90
C VAL A 50 6.72 -3.28 -1.59
N ALA A 51 6.54 -3.26 -2.90
CA ALA A 51 6.94 -4.34 -3.80
C ALA A 51 8.25 -3.92 -4.44
N ASP A 52 9.31 -4.62 -4.07
CA ASP A 52 10.68 -4.35 -4.51
C ASP A 52 11.11 -5.41 -5.51
N LEU A 53 11.18 -5.03 -6.77
CA LEU A 53 11.61 -5.91 -7.86
C LEU A 53 13.06 -5.58 -8.20
N ASP A 54 13.98 -6.37 -7.68
CA ASP A 54 15.42 -6.22 -7.92
C ASP A 54 15.92 -4.78 -7.66
N GLY A 55 15.47 -4.18 -6.57
CA GLY A 55 15.87 -2.82 -6.18
C GLY A 55 14.98 -1.71 -6.71
N MET A 56 13.99 -2.04 -7.55
CA MET A 56 13.06 -1.07 -8.10
C MET A 56 11.71 -1.19 -7.39
N ILE A 57 11.20 -0.11 -6.84
CA ILE A 57 9.89 -0.11 -6.20
C ILE A 57 8.82 -0.02 -7.29
N VAL A 58 8.07 -1.09 -7.44
CA VAL A 58 7.03 -1.20 -8.47
C VAL A 58 5.61 -1.14 -7.91
N GLY A 59 5.47 -1.12 -6.59
CA GLY A 59 4.18 -1.00 -5.94
C GLY A 59 4.33 -0.54 -4.50
N HIS A 60 3.26 0.06 -3.97
CA HIS A 60 3.21 0.52 -2.59
C HIS A 60 1.78 0.51 -2.09
N ILE A 61 1.59 0.10 -0.84
CA ILE A 61 0.30 0.15 -0.16
C ILE A 61 0.47 0.83 1.19
N LEU A 62 -0.51 1.65 1.55
CA LEU A 62 -0.54 2.30 2.85
C LEU A 62 -1.85 2.00 3.56
N LEU A 63 -1.76 1.58 4.82
CA LEU A 63 -2.89 1.49 5.72
C LEU A 63 -2.64 2.50 6.84
N SER A 64 -3.67 3.26 7.22
CA SER A 64 -3.54 4.27 8.27
C SER A 64 -4.71 4.17 9.25
N GLN A 65 -4.43 4.47 10.52
CA GLN A 65 -5.45 4.41 11.57
C GLN A 65 -6.58 5.38 11.28
N LEU A 66 -7.81 4.89 11.44
CA LEU A 66 -9.01 5.72 11.36
C LEU A 66 -9.46 6.14 12.74
N GLU A 67 -10.02 7.35 12.84
CA GLU A 67 -10.83 7.73 13.98
C GLU A 67 -12.17 6.98 13.89
N GLY A 68 -12.63 6.46 15.01
CA GLY A 68 -13.89 5.71 15.03
C GLY A 68 -13.73 4.41 15.78
N PRO A 69 -14.23 3.30 15.25
CA PRO A 69 -14.12 2.02 15.94
C PRO A 69 -12.68 1.71 16.29
N GLU A 70 -12.49 1.18 17.50
CA GLU A 70 -11.17 0.84 17.98
C GLU A 70 -10.47 -0.14 17.06
N LYS A 71 -9.16 0.07 16.84
CA LYS A 71 -8.34 -0.83 16.02
C LYS A 71 -8.79 -0.93 14.57
N SER A 72 -9.18 0.21 13.98
CA SER A 72 -9.57 0.27 12.58
C SER A 72 -8.52 0.97 11.72
N LEU A 73 -8.33 0.44 10.51
CA LEU A 73 -7.43 1.00 9.50
C LEU A 73 -8.19 1.34 8.22
N ALA A 74 -7.75 2.38 7.55
CA ALA A 74 -8.15 2.66 6.18
C ALA A 74 -7.07 2.10 5.24
N LEU A 75 -7.48 1.38 4.21
CA LEU A 75 -6.59 0.92 3.15
C LEU A 75 -6.69 1.88 1.98
N ALA A 76 -5.74 2.75 1.83
CA ALA A 76 -5.58 3.69 0.71
C ALA A 76 -4.33 4.53 0.92
N PRO A 77 -3.58 4.84 -0.13
CA PRO A 77 -3.73 4.33 -1.49
C PRO A 77 -2.96 3.05 -1.73
N LEU A 78 -3.38 2.31 -2.75
CA LEU A 78 -2.62 1.20 -3.30
C LEU A 78 -2.22 1.58 -4.72
N GLY A 79 -0.93 1.71 -4.97
CA GLY A 79 -0.42 2.06 -6.29
C GLY A 79 0.52 1.00 -6.83
N VAL A 80 0.32 0.63 -8.09
CA VAL A 80 1.22 -0.26 -8.82
C VAL A 80 1.65 0.45 -10.09
N ASP A 81 2.95 0.41 -10.37
CA ASP A 81 3.50 0.97 -11.59
C ASP A 81 2.74 0.42 -12.81
N PRO A 82 2.26 1.28 -13.72
CA PRO A 82 1.49 0.82 -14.88
C PRO A 82 2.18 -0.27 -15.71
N GLU A 83 3.50 -0.26 -15.79
CA GLU A 83 4.25 -1.30 -16.52
C GLU A 83 4.16 -2.67 -15.86
N TRP A 84 3.85 -2.69 -14.56
CA TRP A 84 3.87 -3.93 -13.76
C TRP A 84 2.48 -4.35 -13.31
N ARG A 85 1.43 -3.73 -13.84
CA ARG A 85 0.06 -4.19 -13.62
C ARG A 85 -0.13 -5.55 -14.30
N ASP A 86 -1.13 -6.29 -13.87
CA ASP A 86 -1.46 -7.63 -14.40
C ASP A 86 -0.48 -8.73 -14.00
N PHE A 87 0.47 -8.43 -13.10
CA PHE A 87 1.37 -9.44 -12.53
C PHE A 87 1.02 -9.79 -11.08
N LEU A 88 -0.18 -9.42 -10.63
CA LEU A 88 -0.71 -9.72 -9.29
C LEU A 88 0.04 -9.02 -8.14
N ILE A 89 0.83 -7.99 -8.43
CA ILE A 89 1.59 -7.26 -7.41
C ILE A 89 0.65 -6.57 -6.42
N GLY A 90 -0.39 -5.90 -6.91
CA GLY A 90 -1.36 -5.22 -6.03
C GLY A 90 -2.11 -6.20 -5.15
N THR A 91 -2.48 -7.36 -5.68
CA THR A 91 -3.14 -8.42 -4.94
C THR A 91 -2.24 -8.94 -3.81
N GLU A 92 -0.98 -9.20 -4.13
CA GLU A 92 -0.04 -9.70 -3.14
C GLU A 92 0.27 -8.66 -2.06
N LEU A 93 0.47 -7.38 -2.44
CA LEU A 93 0.64 -6.30 -1.47
C LEU A 93 -0.55 -6.21 -0.51
N THR A 94 -1.76 -6.26 -1.04
CA THR A 94 -2.98 -6.20 -0.25
C THR A 94 -3.06 -7.37 0.73
N ASN A 95 -2.82 -8.58 0.25
CA ASN A 95 -2.88 -9.76 1.09
C ASN A 95 -1.86 -9.71 2.23
N ARG A 96 -0.64 -9.27 1.94
CA ARG A 96 0.41 -9.18 2.95
C ARG A 96 0.16 -8.06 3.94
N ALA A 97 -0.36 -6.93 3.49
CA ALA A 97 -0.70 -5.83 4.38
C ALA A 97 -1.85 -6.22 5.33
N ILE A 98 -2.85 -6.92 4.83
CA ILE A 98 -3.96 -7.42 5.65
C ILE A 98 -3.45 -8.43 6.68
N ALA A 99 -2.58 -9.35 6.27
CA ALA A 99 -2.00 -10.33 7.18
C ALA A 99 -1.21 -9.65 8.28
N ARG A 100 -0.41 -8.64 7.94
CA ARG A 100 0.35 -7.87 8.92
C ARG A 100 -0.57 -7.12 9.88
N ALA A 101 -1.62 -6.51 9.36
CA ALA A 101 -2.59 -5.81 10.20
C ALA A 101 -3.25 -6.77 11.20
N ARG A 102 -3.61 -7.97 10.76
CA ARG A 102 -4.18 -9.00 11.63
C ARG A 102 -3.19 -9.40 12.72
N ASP A 103 -1.93 -9.60 12.35
CA ASP A 103 -0.88 -9.99 13.31
C ASP A 103 -0.62 -8.89 14.34
N GLU A 104 -0.82 -7.62 13.97
CA GLU A 104 -0.66 -6.49 14.88
C GLU A 104 -1.90 -6.21 15.73
N GLY A 105 -2.96 -7.00 15.57
CA GLY A 105 -4.18 -6.87 16.38
C GLY A 105 -5.21 -5.88 15.87
N TRP A 106 -5.08 -5.39 14.63
CA TRP A 106 -6.11 -4.55 14.03
C TRP A 106 -7.35 -5.39 13.73
N ARG A 107 -8.53 -4.82 13.98
CA ARG A 107 -9.79 -5.57 13.91
C ARG A 107 -10.60 -5.32 12.66
N SER A 108 -10.47 -4.13 12.07
CA SER A 108 -11.26 -3.74 10.91
C SER A 108 -10.40 -3.01 9.91
N ILE A 109 -10.61 -3.29 8.64
CA ILE A 109 -9.97 -2.58 7.54
C ILE A 109 -11.06 -2.07 6.62
N PHE A 110 -11.13 -0.75 6.45
CA PHE A 110 -12.06 -0.09 5.55
C PHE A 110 -11.33 0.22 4.26
N VAL A 111 -11.81 -0.34 3.17
CA VAL A 111 -11.15 -0.21 1.88
C VAL A 111 -11.73 1.01 1.16
N LEU A 112 -10.85 1.94 0.79
CA LEU A 112 -11.19 3.14 0.03
C LEU A 112 -10.64 2.98 -1.38
N GLY A 113 -11.47 3.21 -2.40
CA GLY A 113 -11.05 3.12 -3.79
C GLY A 113 -12.05 2.37 -4.65
N ASP A 114 -11.55 1.70 -5.71
CA ASP A 114 -12.40 1.03 -6.67
C ASP A 114 -13.06 -0.21 -6.05
N PRO A 115 -14.39 -0.19 -5.86
CA PRO A 115 -15.06 -1.35 -5.25
C PRO A 115 -15.00 -2.61 -6.11
N VAL A 116 -14.83 -2.48 -7.42
CA VAL A 116 -14.69 -3.65 -8.29
C VAL A 116 -13.38 -4.38 -8.00
N TYR A 117 -12.28 -3.62 -7.82
CA TYR A 117 -10.99 -4.20 -7.48
C TYR A 117 -10.99 -4.81 -6.08
N TYR A 118 -11.43 -4.04 -5.09
CA TYR A 118 -11.33 -4.47 -3.71
C TYR A 118 -12.39 -5.49 -3.31
N GLY A 119 -13.50 -5.58 -4.03
CA GLY A 119 -14.55 -6.55 -3.76
C GLY A 119 -14.06 -8.00 -3.72
N ARG A 120 -12.96 -8.31 -4.43
CA ARG A 120 -12.39 -9.66 -4.44
C ARG A 120 -11.70 -10.06 -3.13
N PHE A 121 -11.47 -9.11 -2.25
CA PHE A 121 -10.84 -9.37 -0.95
C PHE A 121 -11.86 -9.58 0.18
N GLY A 122 -13.10 -9.49 -0.13
CA GLY A 122 -14.19 -9.69 0.82
C GLY A 122 -14.54 -8.45 1.56
#